data_3b4af4afd2179d32baa8c2a6229e2b33
#
_entry.id   3b4af4afd2179d32baa8c2a6229e2b33
#
_cell.length_a   1.000
_cell.length_b   1.000
_cell.length_c   1.000
_cell.angle_alpha   90.00
_cell.angle_beta   90.00
_cell.angle_gamma   90.00
#
_symmetry.space_group_name_H-M   'P 1'
#
loop_
_entity.id
_entity.type
_entity.pdbx_description
1 polymer ?
#
loop_
_entity_poly.entity_id
_entity_poly.type
_entity_poly.pdbx_seq_one_letter_code
_entity_poly.pdbx_strand_id
1 'polypeptide(L)'
;DLAEIVHFFQEKLGRNAEIGLHGESLGAATTIASLKDVQNVSFAVADCGFSDIENVLEEIWRYSHIPTAIGPVMNQYAKLHFGIPISAMRPIDSLAKNQVPILFIHGEDDQYILPANSERMYEATKGKRDLLLVPKAGHAESVFVNKSLYTEKLKDFLSSLAS
;
A
#
# COMPACT_ATOMS: atom_id res chain seq x y z
N ASP A 1 7.82 0.08 -15.43
CA ASP A 1 7.41 0.21 -14.04
C ASP A 1 6.08 0.97 -13.93
N LEU A 2 5.56 1.24 -12.72
CA LEU A 2 4.23 1.86 -12.57
C LEU A 2 4.18 3.29 -13.14
N ALA A 3 5.26 4.06 -13.04
CA ALA A 3 5.33 5.41 -13.59
C ALA A 3 5.21 5.40 -15.13
N GLU A 4 5.84 4.46 -15.79
CA GLU A 4 5.73 4.29 -17.24
C GLU A 4 4.31 3.87 -17.67
N ILE A 5 3.66 3.01 -16.89
CA ILE A 5 2.27 2.61 -17.14
C ILE A 5 1.33 3.81 -17.01
N VAL A 6 1.48 4.61 -15.97
CA VAL A 6 0.68 5.83 -15.78
C VAL A 6 0.93 6.80 -16.94
N HIS A 7 2.17 7.03 -17.31
CA HIS A 7 2.53 7.90 -18.44
C HIS A 7 1.89 7.42 -19.76
N PHE A 8 1.97 6.13 -20.03
CA PHE A 8 1.34 5.53 -21.21
C PHE A 8 -0.19 5.78 -21.27
N PHE A 9 -0.88 5.62 -20.14
CA PHE A 9 -2.32 5.90 -20.10
C PHE A 9 -2.62 7.39 -20.21
N GLN A 10 -1.82 8.27 -19.67
CA GLN A 10 -1.93 9.72 -19.84
C GLN A 10 -1.79 10.14 -21.30
N GLU A 11 -0.85 9.55 -22.03
CA GLU A 11 -0.70 9.80 -23.46
C GLU A 11 -1.90 9.31 -24.27
N LYS A 12 -2.47 8.15 -23.92
CA LYS A 12 -3.62 7.57 -24.63
C LYS A 12 -4.95 8.26 -24.33
N LEU A 13 -5.18 8.61 -23.06
CA LEU A 13 -6.48 9.15 -22.61
C LEU A 13 -6.53 10.68 -22.62
N GLY A 14 -5.39 11.32 -22.81
CA GLY A 14 -5.22 12.76 -22.72
C GLY A 14 -4.72 13.20 -21.33
N ARG A 15 -3.99 14.32 -21.29
CA ARG A 15 -3.33 14.83 -20.07
C ARG A 15 -4.30 15.20 -18.95
N ASN A 16 -5.57 15.38 -19.24
CA ASN A 16 -6.62 15.71 -18.26
C ASN A 16 -7.37 14.46 -17.76
N ALA A 17 -6.96 13.26 -18.16
CA ALA A 17 -7.57 12.04 -17.66
C ALA A 17 -7.28 11.84 -16.18
N GLU A 18 -8.33 11.56 -15.41
CA GLU A 18 -8.21 11.17 -14.02
C GLU A 18 -7.73 9.72 -13.92
N ILE A 19 -6.55 9.53 -13.38
CA ILE A 19 -5.95 8.21 -13.17
C ILE A 19 -5.89 7.92 -11.68
N GLY A 20 -6.59 6.87 -11.26
CA GLY A 20 -6.47 6.31 -9.92
C GLY A 20 -5.60 5.07 -9.92
N LEU A 21 -4.87 4.85 -8.85
CA LEU A 21 -4.10 3.64 -8.61
C LEU A 21 -4.82 2.78 -7.56
N HIS A 22 -4.95 1.49 -7.82
CA HIS A 22 -5.48 0.55 -6.84
C HIS A 22 -4.56 -0.67 -6.77
N GLY A 23 -4.08 -0.97 -5.59
CA GLY A 23 -3.23 -2.12 -5.33
C GLY A 23 -3.66 -2.90 -4.10
N GLU A 24 -3.42 -4.22 -4.13
CA GLU A 24 -3.69 -5.14 -3.04
C GLU A 24 -2.38 -5.80 -2.60
N SER A 25 -2.15 -5.95 -1.30
CA SER A 25 -0.97 -6.59 -0.71
C SER A 25 0.34 -5.95 -1.21
N LEU A 26 1.20 -6.71 -1.90
CA LEU A 26 2.40 -6.18 -2.55
C LEU A 26 2.08 -5.07 -3.57
N GLY A 27 0.93 -5.17 -4.26
CA GLY A 27 0.45 -4.13 -5.17
C GLY A 27 0.10 -2.83 -4.44
N ALA A 28 -0.47 -2.91 -3.24
CA ALA A 28 -0.73 -1.75 -2.38
C ALA A 28 0.59 -1.08 -1.95
N ALA A 29 1.54 -1.86 -1.48
CA ALA A 29 2.87 -1.36 -1.13
C ALA A 29 3.59 -0.71 -2.32
N THR A 30 3.49 -1.32 -3.52
CA THR A 30 4.04 -0.77 -4.77
C THR A 30 3.34 0.54 -5.14
N THR A 31 2.02 0.61 -5.03
CA THR A 31 1.22 1.82 -5.26
C THR A 31 1.72 2.95 -4.36
N ILE A 32 1.78 2.73 -3.06
CA ILE A 32 2.24 3.75 -2.10
C ILE A 32 3.69 4.16 -2.38
N ALA A 33 4.61 3.21 -2.57
CA ALA A 33 6.01 3.50 -2.83
C ALA A 33 6.21 4.33 -4.11
N SER A 34 5.36 4.15 -5.12
CA SER A 34 5.45 4.85 -6.40
C SER A 34 4.98 6.30 -6.35
N LEU A 35 4.17 6.69 -5.35
CA LEU A 35 3.57 8.05 -5.28
C LEU A 35 4.60 9.17 -5.23
N LYS A 36 5.83 8.90 -4.82
CA LYS A 36 6.93 9.87 -4.87
C LYS A 36 7.47 10.13 -6.28
N ASP A 37 7.30 9.17 -7.20
CA ASP A 37 7.89 9.16 -8.53
C ASP A 37 6.83 9.34 -9.64
N VAL A 38 5.55 9.11 -9.33
CA VAL A 38 4.44 9.19 -10.28
C VAL A 38 3.78 10.56 -10.21
N GLN A 39 3.57 11.20 -11.37
CA GLN A 39 2.86 12.47 -11.48
C GLN A 39 1.45 12.27 -12.03
N ASN A 40 0.55 13.23 -11.71
CA ASN A 40 -0.83 13.28 -12.22
C ASN A 40 -1.67 12.03 -11.89
N VAL A 41 -1.50 11.50 -10.68
CA VAL A 41 -2.39 10.52 -10.08
C VAL A 41 -3.43 11.26 -9.26
N SER A 42 -4.71 10.99 -9.53
CA SER A 42 -5.84 11.67 -8.90
C SER A 42 -6.12 11.13 -7.49
N PHE A 43 -5.92 9.82 -7.29
CA PHE A 43 -6.08 9.15 -6.01
C PHE A 43 -5.37 7.79 -5.99
N ALA A 44 -5.21 7.22 -4.81
CA ALA A 44 -4.74 5.86 -4.62
C ALA A 44 -5.65 5.09 -3.66
N VAL A 45 -5.77 3.78 -3.87
CA VAL A 45 -6.39 2.83 -2.95
C VAL A 45 -5.37 1.74 -2.63
N ALA A 46 -5.08 1.56 -1.35
CA ALA A 46 -4.11 0.58 -0.85
C ALA A 46 -4.82 -0.41 0.06
N ASP A 47 -5.07 -1.62 -0.43
CA ASP A 47 -5.73 -2.70 0.32
C ASP A 47 -4.70 -3.68 0.86
N CYS A 48 -4.74 -3.95 2.16
CA CYS A 48 -3.87 -4.85 2.95
C CYS A 48 -2.36 -4.70 2.64
N GLY A 49 -1.90 -3.45 2.38
CA GLY A 49 -0.50 -3.16 2.12
C GLY A 49 0.36 -3.13 3.38
N PHE A 50 1.68 -3.23 3.20
CA PHE A 50 2.63 -3.07 4.29
C PHE A 50 3.32 -1.71 4.26
N SER A 51 3.64 -1.22 5.45
CA SER A 51 4.37 0.04 5.65
C SER A 51 5.88 -0.11 5.44
N ASP A 52 6.41 -1.28 5.82
CA ASP A 52 7.82 -1.59 5.91
C ASP A 52 7.99 -3.12 5.85
N ILE A 53 8.78 -3.60 4.91
CA ILE A 53 8.95 -5.05 4.71
C ILE A 53 9.73 -5.72 5.85
N GLU A 54 10.65 -5.01 6.52
CA GLU A 54 11.40 -5.60 7.63
C GLU A 54 10.45 -5.96 8.78
N ASN A 55 9.51 -5.07 9.11
CA ASN A 55 8.50 -5.34 10.14
C ASN A 55 7.64 -6.56 9.80
N VAL A 56 7.21 -6.67 8.54
CA VAL A 56 6.42 -7.84 8.08
C VAL A 56 7.23 -9.13 8.20
N LEU A 57 8.49 -9.10 7.77
CA LEU A 57 9.35 -10.27 7.89
C LEU A 57 9.60 -10.66 9.35
N GLU A 58 9.81 -9.70 10.24
CA GLU A 58 9.98 -9.96 11.67
C GLU A 58 8.70 -10.57 12.28
N GLU A 59 7.53 -10.09 11.91
CA GLU A 59 6.24 -10.63 12.33
C GLU A 59 6.08 -12.08 11.84
N ILE A 60 6.35 -12.36 10.56
CA ILE A 60 6.30 -13.70 9.98
C ILE A 60 7.30 -14.64 10.67
N TRP A 61 8.55 -14.20 10.89
CA TRP A 61 9.58 -15.02 11.53
C TRP A 61 9.21 -15.34 12.97
N ARG A 62 8.67 -14.38 13.70
CA ARG A 62 8.20 -14.58 15.08
C ARG A 62 7.07 -15.62 15.11
N TYR A 63 6.12 -15.53 14.20
CA TYR A 63 5.03 -16.49 14.09
C TYR A 63 5.52 -17.88 13.69
N SER A 64 6.46 -17.95 12.75
CA SER A 64 7.03 -19.22 12.24
C SER A 64 8.17 -19.78 13.09
N HIS A 65 8.50 -19.16 14.23
CA HIS A 65 9.62 -19.54 15.10
C HIS A 65 10.99 -19.53 14.38
N ILE A 66 11.13 -18.75 13.32
CA ILE A 66 12.40 -18.57 12.60
C ILE A 66 13.26 -17.56 13.36
N PRO A 67 14.54 -17.86 13.61
CA PRO A 67 15.43 -16.91 14.29
C PRO A 67 15.56 -15.60 13.51
N THR A 68 15.29 -14.46 14.15
CA THR A 68 15.37 -13.13 13.52
C THR A 68 16.79 -12.77 13.06
N ALA A 69 17.80 -13.46 13.58
CA ALA A 69 19.20 -13.32 13.17
C ALA A 69 19.45 -13.64 11.68
N ILE A 70 18.48 -14.28 10.98
CA ILE A 70 18.56 -14.52 9.53
C ILE A 70 18.36 -13.22 8.72
N GLY A 71 17.70 -12.23 9.28
CA GLY A 71 17.38 -10.96 8.59
C GLY A 71 18.59 -10.23 8.01
N PRO A 72 19.63 -9.95 8.78
CA PRO A 72 20.84 -9.31 8.26
C PRO A 72 21.49 -10.09 7.12
N VAL A 73 21.48 -11.44 7.20
CA VAL A 73 22.05 -12.29 6.15
C VAL A 73 21.24 -12.18 4.86
N MET A 74 19.91 -12.25 4.96
CA MET A 74 19.01 -12.09 3.79
C MET A 74 19.13 -10.69 3.18
N ASN A 75 19.24 -9.67 4.02
CA ASN A 75 19.39 -8.29 3.58
C ASN A 75 20.69 -8.09 2.80
N GLN A 76 21.81 -8.65 3.32
CA GLN A 76 23.10 -8.60 2.64
C GLN A 76 23.07 -9.41 1.33
N TYR A 77 22.45 -10.58 1.33
CA TYR A 77 22.27 -11.39 0.12
C TYR A 77 21.51 -10.62 -0.96
N ALA A 78 20.38 -10.01 -0.60
CA ALA A 78 19.57 -9.21 -1.53
C ALA A 78 20.37 -8.03 -2.10
N LYS A 79 21.13 -7.33 -1.25
CA LYS A 79 22.00 -6.23 -1.69
C LYS A 79 23.06 -6.67 -2.68
N LEU A 80 23.70 -7.84 -2.46
CA LEU A 80 24.73 -8.36 -3.35
C LEU A 80 24.19 -8.88 -4.68
N HIS A 81 23.02 -9.55 -4.67
CA HIS A 81 22.48 -10.20 -5.87
C HIS A 81 21.56 -9.31 -6.68
N PHE A 82 20.79 -8.43 -6.02
CA PHE A 82 19.78 -7.57 -6.67
C PHE A 82 20.16 -6.09 -6.63
N GLY A 83 21.27 -5.73 -5.98
CA GLY A 83 21.72 -4.34 -5.85
C GLY A 83 20.94 -3.52 -4.81
N ILE A 84 19.86 -4.07 -4.24
CA ILE A 84 18.97 -3.35 -3.31
C ILE A 84 18.75 -4.23 -2.08
N PRO A 85 19.00 -3.71 -0.85
CA PRO A 85 18.69 -4.46 0.37
C PRO A 85 17.17 -4.55 0.56
N ILE A 86 16.70 -5.62 1.21
CA ILE A 86 15.28 -5.79 1.54
C ILE A 86 14.78 -4.61 2.38
N SER A 87 15.59 -4.13 3.32
CA SER A 87 15.30 -2.98 4.18
C SER A 87 15.00 -1.66 3.45
N ALA A 88 15.31 -1.57 2.16
CA ALA A 88 14.95 -0.41 1.35
C ALA A 88 13.48 -0.41 0.90
N MET A 89 12.76 -1.53 1.08
CA MET A 89 11.34 -1.63 0.72
C MET A 89 10.46 -1.04 1.85
N ARG A 90 10.37 0.29 1.86
CA ARG A 90 9.66 1.08 2.86
C ARG A 90 8.64 2.03 2.20
N PRO A 91 7.45 1.53 1.82
CA PRO A 91 6.41 2.37 1.22
C PRO A 91 6.06 3.60 2.04
N ILE A 92 6.07 3.49 3.36
CA ILE A 92 5.74 4.58 4.28
C ILE A 92 6.59 5.85 4.07
N ASP A 93 7.83 5.71 3.59
CA ASP A 93 8.74 6.84 3.37
C ASP A 93 8.24 7.77 2.23
N SER A 94 7.35 7.30 1.37
CA SER A 94 6.73 8.08 0.29
C SER A 94 5.63 9.02 0.79
N LEU A 95 5.12 8.82 2.01
CA LEU A 95 3.90 9.48 2.49
C LEU A 95 4.13 10.84 3.13
N ALA A 96 5.34 11.11 3.64
CA ALA A 96 5.65 12.34 4.37
C ALA A 96 5.42 13.64 3.57
N LYS A 97 5.55 13.57 2.24
CA LYS A 97 5.34 14.69 1.30
C LYS A 97 4.21 14.46 0.31
N ASN A 98 3.52 13.32 0.44
CA ASN A 98 2.43 12.96 -0.46
C ASN A 98 1.25 13.91 -0.33
N GLN A 99 0.70 14.34 -1.46
CA GLN A 99 -0.53 15.13 -1.57
C GLN A 99 -1.65 14.38 -2.30
N VAL A 100 -1.35 13.23 -2.91
CA VAL A 100 -2.34 12.39 -3.56
C VAL A 100 -3.29 11.83 -2.49
N PRO A 101 -4.61 11.99 -2.65
CA PRO A 101 -5.58 11.39 -1.74
C PRO A 101 -5.45 9.87 -1.70
N ILE A 102 -5.48 9.28 -0.50
CA ILE A 102 -5.31 7.84 -0.32
C ILE A 102 -6.45 7.27 0.53
N LEU A 103 -7.06 6.20 0.03
CA LEU A 103 -7.91 5.30 0.82
C LEU A 103 -7.10 4.05 1.18
N PHE A 104 -6.90 3.85 2.48
CA PHE A 104 -6.36 2.61 3.01
C PHE A 104 -7.52 1.68 3.38
N ILE A 105 -7.40 0.39 3.00
CA ILE A 105 -8.36 -0.66 3.38
C ILE A 105 -7.57 -1.80 3.98
N HIS A 106 -8.11 -2.45 5.02
CA HIS A 106 -7.46 -3.62 5.62
C HIS A 106 -8.48 -4.52 6.32
N GLY A 107 -8.27 -5.83 6.26
CA GLY A 107 -9.03 -6.78 7.05
C GLY A 107 -8.57 -6.75 8.51
N GLU A 108 -9.50 -6.67 9.46
CA GLU A 108 -9.16 -6.65 10.90
C GLU A 108 -8.50 -7.94 11.39
N ASP A 109 -8.81 -9.07 10.76
CA ASP A 109 -8.29 -10.40 11.13
C ASP A 109 -7.09 -10.82 10.25
N ASP A 110 -6.47 -9.89 9.51
CA ASP A 110 -5.28 -10.18 8.71
C ASP A 110 -4.08 -10.52 9.62
N GLN A 111 -3.62 -11.77 9.52
CA GLN A 111 -2.51 -12.30 10.29
C GLN A 111 -1.19 -12.41 9.49
N TYR A 112 -1.23 -12.11 8.18
CA TYR A 112 -0.04 -12.06 7.34
C TYR A 112 0.62 -10.69 7.34
N ILE A 113 -0.20 -9.67 7.08
CA ILE A 113 0.20 -8.26 7.17
C ILE A 113 -0.77 -7.62 8.16
N LEU A 114 -0.28 -7.34 9.36
CA LEU A 114 -1.15 -6.83 10.42
C LEU A 114 -1.79 -5.49 10.03
N PRO A 115 -3.06 -5.22 10.40
CA PRO A 115 -3.77 -3.96 10.12
C PRO A 115 -3.01 -2.71 10.57
N ALA A 116 -2.19 -2.83 11.60
CA ALA A 116 -1.30 -1.78 12.08
C ALA A 116 -0.38 -1.20 10.97
N ASN A 117 -0.13 -1.94 9.88
CA ASN A 117 0.60 -1.41 8.73
C ASN A 117 -0.18 -0.31 8.01
N SER A 118 -1.46 -0.53 7.73
CA SER A 118 -2.33 0.50 7.13
C SER A 118 -2.57 1.67 8.08
N GLU A 119 -2.73 1.42 9.37
CA GLU A 119 -2.86 2.47 10.39
C GLU A 119 -1.61 3.37 10.43
N ARG A 120 -0.41 2.79 10.47
CA ARG A 120 0.86 3.55 10.41
C ARG A 120 0.98 4.39 9.14
N MET A 121 0.60 3.82 7.98
CA MET A 121 0.64 4.55 6.71
C MET A 121 -0.41 5.67 6.69
N TYR A 122 -1.59 5.43 7.20
CA TYR A 122 -2.64 6.45 7.36
C TYR A 122 -2.14 7.62 8.21
N GLU A 123 -1.53 7.36 9.37
CA GLU A 123 -0.99 8.40 10.26
C GLU A 123 0.16 9.18 9.61
N ALA A 124 1.04 8.51 8.86
CA ALA A 124 2.16 9.13 8.18
C ALA A 124 1.77 10.01 6.98
N THR A 125 0.59 9.78 6.40
CA THR A 125 0.10 10.51 5.23
C THR A 125 -0.25 11.95 5.61
N LYS A 126 0.28 12.94 4.88
CA LYS A 126 0.00 14.37 5.11
C LYS A 126 -1.17 14.90 4.30
N GLY A 127 -1.42 14.33 3.13
CA GLY A 127 -2.55 14.68 2.27
C GLY A 127 -3.89 14.16 2.76
N LYS A 128 -4.93 14.33 1.93
CA LYS A 128 -6.25 13.75 2.16
C LYS A 128 -6.15 12.24 2.27
N ARG A 129 -6.72 11.68 3.31
CA ARG A 129 -6.63 10.25 3.59
C ARG A 129 -7.89 9.73 4.27
N ASP A 130 -8.16 8.46 4.06
CA ASP A 130 -9.23 7.75 4.75
C ASP A 130 -8.80 6.30 5.04
N LEU A 131 -9.43 5.65 6.00
CA LEU A 131 -9.13 4.29 6.43
C LEU A 131 -10.43 3.49 6.60
N LEU A 132 -10.43 2.27 6.10
CA LEU A 132 -11.44 1.26 6.35
C LEU A 132 -10.80 0.00 6.91
N LEU A 133 -11.15 -0.36 8.13
CA LEU A 133 -10.89 -1.69 8.68
C LEU A 133 -12.15 -2.54 8.50
N VAL A 134 -12.00 -3.69 7.84
CA VAL A 134 -13.13 -4.59 7.52
C VAL A 134 -13.19 -5.71 8.55
N PRO A 135 -14.22 -5.72 9.42
CA PRO A 135 -14.36 -6.74 10.46
C PRO A 135 -14.40 -8.15 9.87
N LYS A 136 -13.69 -9.08 10.52
CA LYS A 136 -13.62 -10.52 10.16
C LYS A 136 -12.98 -10.83 8.80
N ALA A 137 -12.41 -9.86 8.13
CA ALA A 137 -11.67 -10.11 6.90
C ALA A 137 -10.20 -10.43 7.22
N GLY A 138 -9.67 -11.48 6.63
CA GLY A 138 -8.26 -11.82 6.61
C GLY A 138 -7.52 -11.11 5.48
N HIS A 139 -6.33 -11.63 5.14
CA HIS A 139 -5.48 -11.04 4.09
C HIS A 139 -6.14 -11.10 2.71
N ALA A 140 -6.28 -9.94 2.06
CA ALA A 140 -6.91 -9.80 0.74
C ALA A 140 -8.38 -10.28 0.68
N GLU A 141 -9.09 -10.30 1.81
CA GLU A 141 -10.47 -10.77 1.89
C GLU A 141 -11.49 -9.64 2.06
N SER A 142 -11.05 -8.40 2.19
CA SER A 142 -11.91 -7.25 2.54
C SER A 142 -13.15 -7.15 1.65
N VAL A 143 -12.98 -7.22 0.32
CA VAL A 143 -14.08 -7.12 -0.64
C VAL A 143 -14.99 -8.36 -0.63
N PHE A 144 -14.47 -9.53 -0.28
CA PHE A 144 -15.24 -10.78 -0.26
C PHE A 144 -16.08 -10.92 1.00
N VAL A 145 -15.53 -10.51 2.15
CA VAL A 145 -16.20 -10.60 3.45
C VAL A 145 -17.33 -9.58 3.56
N ASN A 146 -17.12 -8.35 3.11
CA ASN A 146 -18.16 -7.32 3.15
C ASN A 146 -18.13 -6.39 1.93
N LYS A 147 -18.65 -6.90 0.82
CA LYS A 147 -18.70 -6.17 -0.46
C LYS A 147 -19.44 -4.83 -0.36
N SER A 148 -20.53 -4.77 0.39
CA SER A 148 -21.32 -3.53 0.52
C SER A 148 -20.50 -2.45 1.21
N LEU A 149 -19.93 -2.76 2.38
CA LEU A 149 -19.10 -1.83 3.15
C LEU A 149 -17.89 -1.34 2.33
N TYR A 150 -17.21 -2.27 1.66
CA TYR A 150 -16.08 -1.95 0.78
C TYR A 150 -16.48 -0.99 -0.34
N THR A 151 -17.57 -1.31 -1.03
CA THR A 151 -18.03 -0.53 -2.20
C THR A 151 -18.58 0.83 -1.79
N GLU A 152 -19.32 0.92 -0.69
CA GLU A 152 -19.81 2.18 -0.13
C GLU A 152 -18.66 3.09 0.27
N LYS A 153 -17.70 2.58 1.02
CA LYS A 153 -16.50 3.33 1.43
C LYS A 153 -15.72 3.87 0.23
N LEU A 154 -15.52 3.04 -0.80
CA LEU A 154 -14.84 3.46 -2.03
C LEU A 154 -15.62 4.58 -2.74
N LYS A 155 -16.95 4.45 -2.87
CA LYS A 155 -17.80 5.49 -3.49
C LYS A 155 -17.76 6.80 -2.70
N ASP A 156 -17.84 6.72 -1.39
CA ASP A 156 -17.80 7.91 -0.51
C ASP A 156 -16.47 8.62 -0.64
N PHE A 157 -15.37 7.86 -0.63
CA PHE A 157 -14.05 8.41 -0.84
C PHE A 157 -13.94 9.12 -2.19
N LEU A 158 -14.30 8.45 -3.30
CA LEU A 158 -14.25 9.05 -4.64
C LEU A 158 -15.16 10.28 -4.76
N SER A 159 -16.37 10.24 -4.21
CA SER A 159 -17.29 11.38 -4.21
C SER A 159 -16.70 12.58 -3.44
N SER A 160 -15.95 12.32 -2.40
CA SER A 160 -15.29 13.36 -1.60
C SER A 160 -14.14 14.06 -2.34
N LEU A 161 -13.65 13.50 -3.45
CA LEU A 161 -12.58 14.09 -4.27
C LEU A 161 -13.13 15.10 -5.29
N ALA A 162 -14.40 14.99 -5.65
CA ALA A 162 -15.07 15.85 -6.63
C ALA A 162 -15.59 17.18 -6.02
N SER A 163 -15.48 17.32 -4.71
CA SER A 163 -15.89 18.52 -3.95
C SER A 163 -14.67 19.37 -3.61
#